data_2e5039cba71f99a0ae37b8dc10614dc8
#
_entry.id   2e5039cba71f99a0ae37b8dc10614dc8
#
_cell.length_a   1.000
_cell.length_b   1.000
_cell.length_c   1.000
_cell.angle_alpha   90.00
_cell.angle_beta   90.00
_cell.angle_gamma   90.00
#
_symmetry.space_group_name_H-M   'P 1'
#
loop_
_entity.id
_entity.type
_entity.pdbx_description
1 polymer ?
#
loop_
_entity_poly.entity_id
_entity_poly.type
_entity_poly.pdbx_seq_one_letter_code
_entity_poly.pdbx_strand_id
1 'polypeptide(L)'
;NKCIIDYQLQALEALGINNVTMIVGYHREMLKDHVTKNFSSLNFSFLTNHHYFETNTAYSVSLGKDILRQDEHILMNADVVYPIELLKKTLESSFETVLAVDCKVCGREEVKVIDGGQNKIVAIGKDLIESKCLGEFIGVAKLSKKFNNLFSDSIEHLIRAGGINDYFEAGIQPLLKDTDVHFVDVSEYPCLEIDFIEDLESARKLFR
;
A
#
# COMPACT_ATOMS: atom_id res chain seq x y z
N ASN A 1 12.14 -13.19 17.12
CA ASN A 1 11.93 -12.89 15.71
C ASN A 1 10.80 -11.88 15.60
N LYS A 2 11.01 -10.83 14.82
CA LYS A 2 10.06 -9.76 14.57
C LYS A 2 9.17 -10.15 13.37
N CYS A 3 7.86 -9.90 13.46
CA CYS A 3 6.95 -10.13 12.34
C CYS A 3 7.01 -8.97 11.34
N ILE A 4 6.57 -9.15 10.08
CA ILE A 4 6.50 -8.08 9.07
C ILE A 4 5.71 -6.90 9.63
N ILE A 5 4.53 -7.16 10.17
CA ILE A 5 3.65 -6.14 10.73
C ILE A 5 4.29 -5.34 11.87
N ASP A 6 5.22 -5.93 12.63
CA ASP A 6 5.90 -5.23 13.72
C ASP A 6 6.80 -4.09 13.17
N TYR A 7 7.42 -4.27 12.00
CA TYR A 7 8.22 -3.22 11.37
C TYR A 7 7.34 -2.05 10.95
N GLN A 8 6.21 -2.33 10.33
CA GLN A 8 5.26 -1.32 9.88
C GLN A 8 4.64 -0.55 11.07
N LEU A 9 4.14 -1.26 12.08
CA LEU A 9 3.52 -0.63 13.25
C LEU A 9 4.51 0.18 14.08
N GLN A 10 5.75 -0.29 14.22
CA GLN A 10 6.81 0.49 14.88
C GLN A 10 7.15 1.76 14.12
N ALA A 11 7.14 1.73 12.77
CA ALA A 11 7.36 2.92 11.98
C ALA A 11 6.20 3.93 12.16
N LEU A 12 4.94 3.47 12.16
CA LEU A 12 3.78 4.33 12.41
C LEU A 12 3.83 4.96 13.81
N GLU A 13 4.10 4.15 14.84
CA GLU A 13 4.22 4.61 16.23
C GLU A 13 5.31 5.67 16.39
N ALA A 14 6.50 5.44 15.82
CA ALA A 14 7.62 6.37 15.88
C ALA A 14 7.36 7.69 15.11
N LEU A 15 6.48 7.67 14.10
CA LEU A 15 6.05 8.85 13.35
C LEU A 15 4.80 9.51 13.95
N GLY A 16 4.29 9.02 15.08
CA GLY A 16 3.14 9.58 15.78
C GLY A 16 1.79 9.29 15.11
N ILE A 17 1.73 8.28 14.26
CA ILE A 17 0.50 7.85 13.57
C ILE A 17 -0.16 6.76 14.40
N ASN A 18 -1.20 7.13 15.14
CA ASN A 18 -1.73 6.27 16.20
C ASN A 18 -3.02 5.53 15.80
N ASN A 19 -3.72 5.93 14.74
CA ASN A 19 -4.97 5.29 14.33
C ASN A 19 -4.69 4.34 13.16
N VAL A 20 -4.94 3.05 13.35
CA VAL A 20 -4.66 2.02 12.36
C VAL A 20 -5.91 1.21 12.07
N THR A 21 -6.37 1.25 10.83
CA THR A 21 -7.43 0.35 10.35
C THR A 21 -6.80 -0.81 9.61
N MET A 22 -7.07 -2.03 10.06
CA MET A 22 -6.56 -3.25 9.44
C MET A 22 -7.69 -4.03 8.78
N ILE A 23 -7.52 -4.38 7.51
CA ILE A 23 -8.42 -5.29 6.81
C ILE A 23 -7.84 -6.68 6.95
N VAL A 24 -8.54 -7.54 7.67
CA VAL A 24 -8.05 -8.85 8.11
C VAL A 24 -8.87 -9.99 7.52
N GLY A 25 -8.24 -11.14 7.30
CA GLY A 25 -8.90 -12.32 6.73
C GLY A 25 -8.36 -13.60 7.37
N TYR A 26 -7.37 -14.21 6.72
CA TYR A 26 -6.72 -15.43 7.19
C TYR A 26 -6.03 -15.20 8.53
N HIS A 27 -6.19 -16.15 9.45
CA HIS A 27 -5.63 -16.07 10.81
C HIS A 27 -5.90 -14.75 11.58
N ARG A 28 -7.03 -14.07 11.25
CA ARG A 28 -7.35 -12.73 11.79
C ARG A 28 -7.27 -12.62 13.31
N GLU A 29 -7.72 -13.64 14.06
CA GLU A 29 -7.72 -13.55 15.52
C GLU A 29 -6.29 -13.57 16.08
N MET A 30 -5.42 -14.39 15.50
CA MET A 30 -4.00 -14.41 15.87
C MET A 30 -3.32 -13.06 15.60
N LEU A 31 -3.62 -12.45 14.44
CA LEU A 31 -3.08 -11.13 14.09
C LEU A 31 -3.61 -10.04 15.02
N LYS A 32 -4.92 -10.00 15.29
CA LYS A 32 -5.53 -9.04 16.22
C LYS A 32 -4.93 -9.15 17.61
N ASP A 33 -4.83 -10.37 18.15
CA ASP A 33 -4.24 -10.62 19.46
C ASP A 33 -2.78 -10.15 19.52
N HIS A 34 -2.00 -10.44 18.47
CA HIS A 34 -0.61 -10.02 18.37
C HIS A 34 -0.46 -8.50 18.41
N VAL A 35 -1.18 -7.78 17.54
CA VAL A 35 -1.00 -6.33 17.42
C VAL A 35 -1.56 -5.57 18.62
N THR A 36 -2.71 -5.96 19.15
CA THR A 36 -3.29 -5.31 20.33
C THR A 36 -2.47 -5.53 21.60
N LYS A 37 -1.82 -6.69 21.72
CA LYS A 37 -0.95 -6.99 22.85
C LYS A 37 0.38 -6.25 22.79
N ASN A 38 0.99 -6.13 21.62
CA ASN A 38 2.35 -5.63 21.47
C ASN A 38 2.43 -4.11 21.15
N PHE A 39 1.33 -3.50 20.71
CA PHE A 39 1.26 -2.09 20.30
C PHE A 39 0.11 -1.36 21.00
N SER A 40 0.15 -1.33 22.32
CA SER A 40 -0.92 -0.74 23.15
C SER A 40 -1.07 0.78 23.02
N SER A 41 -0.10 1.47 22.43
CA SER A 41 -0.13 2.90 22.10
C SER A 41 -0.93 3.22 20.84
N LEU A 42 -1.19 2.21 20.01
CA LEU A 42 -1.95 2.36 18.76
C LEU A 42 -3.44 2.02 18.96
N ASN A 43 -4.29 2.77 18.27
CA ASN A 43 -5.73 2.57 18.24
C ASN A 43 -6.10 1.73 17.02
N PHE A 44 -6.49 0.49 17.22
CA PHE A 44 -6.83 -0.43 16.15
C PHE A 44 -8.34 -0.45 15.84
N SER A 45 -8.67 -0.38 14.55
CA SER A 45 -9.96 -0.75 13.99
C SER A 45 -9.79 -1.93 13.05
N PHE A 46 -10.67 -2.91 13.12
CA PHE A 46 -10.57 -4.11 12.28
C PHE A 46 -11.79 -4.27 11.40
N LEU A 47 -11.56 -4.39 10.09
CA LEU A 47 -12.56 -4.80 9.11
C LEU A 47 -12.23 -6.22 8.64
N THR A 48 -13.24 -7.07 8.57
CA THR A 48 -13.01 -8.47 8.17
C THR A 48 -13.40 -8.70 6.73
N ASN A 49 -12.43 -9.09 5.90
CA ASN A 49 -12.71 -9.68 4.60
C ASN A 49 -13.05 -11.17 4.80
N HIS A 50 -14.33 -11.53 4.75
CA HIS A 50 -14.80 -12.92 4.85
C HIS A 50 -14.51 -13.74 3.59
N HIS A 51 -14.22 -13.07 2.49
CA HIS A 51 -13.96 -13.63 1.16
C HIS A 51 -12.49 -13.57 0.76
N TYR A 52 -11.58 -13.50 1.74
CA TYR A 52 -10.13 -13.29 1.52
C TYR A 52 -9.48 -14.34 0.59
N PHE A 53 -10.04 -15.56 0.52
CA PHE A 53 -9.49 -16.66 -0.28
C PHE A 53 -9.98 -16.65 -1.75
N GLU A 54 -10.96 -15.82 -2.08
CA GLU A 54 -11.57 -15.71 -3.42
C GLU A 54 -11.59 -14.28 -3.97
N THR A 55 -10.97 -13.33 -3.26
CA THR A 55 -10.90 -11.92 -3.63
C THR A 55 -9.48 -11.40 -3.49
N ASN A 56 -9.19 -10.25 -4.12
CA ASN A 56 -7.89 -9.60 -4.04
C ASN A 56 -7.96 -8.24 -3.32
N THR A 57 -6.89 -7.44 -3.42
CA THR A 57 -6.69 -6.20 -2.65
C THR A 57 -7.74 -5.14 -2.96
N ALA A 58 -8.28 -5.05 -4.20
CA ALA A 58 -9.38 -4.14 -4.52
C ALA A 58 -10.61 -4.37 -3.64
N TYR A 59 -11.01 -5.64 -3.46
CA TYR A 59 -12.14 -5.97 -2.58
C TYR A 59 -11.82 -5.62 -1.13
N SER A 60 -10.63 -5.94 -0.66
CA SER A 60 -10.21 -5.59 0.70
C SER A 60 -10.28 -4.08 0.94
N VAL A 61 -9.72 -3.27 0.03
CA VAL A 61 -9.77 -1.80 0.13
C VAL A 61 -11.22 -1.29 0.09
N SER A 62 -12.10 -1.91 -0.70
CA SER A 62 -13.51 -1.52 -0.79
C SER A 62 -14.26 -1.62 0.53
N LEU A 63 -13.87 -2.52 1.43
CA LEU A 63 -14.44 -2.65 2.77
C LEU A 63 -14.10 -1.43 3.64
N GLY A 64 -12.96 -0.78 3.40
CA GLY A 64 -12.50 0.42 4.11
C GLY A 64 -12.92 1.75 3.48
N LYS A 65 -13.67 1.75 2.38
CA LYS A 65 -13.99 2.95 1.59
C LYS A 65 -14.59 4.10 2.40
N ASP A 66 -15.47 3.81 3.35
CA ASP A 66 -16.12 4.84 4.17
C ASP A 66 -15.16 5.47 5.18
N ILE A 67 -14.12 4.75 5.59
CA ILE A 67 -13.03 5.26 6.41
C ILE A 67 -12.12 6.14 5.57
N LEU A 68 -11.75 5.68 4.36
CA LEU A 68 -10.94 6.47 3.43
C LEU A 68 -11.56 7.85 3.12
N ARG A 69 -12.88 7.95 3.01
CA ARG A 69 -13.58 9.21 2.74
C ARG A 69 -13.47 10.24 3.88
N GLN A 70 -13.12 9.81 5.10
CA GLN A 70 -13.16 10.70 6.28
C GLN A 70 -11.99 11.67 6.31
N ASP A 71 -10.78 11.23 5.90
CA ASP A 71 -9.57 12.04 6.03
C ASP A 71 -8.48 11.65 5.00
N GLU A 72 -7.29 12.21 5.14
CA GLU A 72 -6.08 11.70 4.49
C GLU A 72 -5.65 10.39 5.14
N HIS A 73 -5.07 9.49 4.34
CA HIS A 73 -4.66 8.17 4.82
C HIS A 73 -3.31 7.75 4.26
N ILE A 74 -2.64 6.89 5.01
CA ILE A 74 -1.56 6.08 4.50
C ILE A 74 -2.14 4.71 4.19
N LEU A 75 -2.06 4.30 2.93
CA LEU A 75 -2.41 2.96 2.48
C LEU A 75 -1.13 2.14 2.39
N MET A 76 -1.13 0.95 3.01
CA MET A 76 0.05 0.09 3.05
C MET A 76 -0.33 -1.36 2.78
N ASN A 77 0.43 -2.02 1.91
CA ASN A 77 0.40 -3.48 1.77
C ASN A 77 1.01 -4.12 3.02
N ALA A 78 0.41 -5.20 3.51
CA ALA A 78 0.80 -5.84 4.77
C ALA A 78 1.98 -6.82 4.65
N ASP A 79 2.39 -7.15 3.44
CA ASP A 79 3.44 -8.10 3.08
C ASP A 79 4.80 -7.47 2.78
N VAL A 80 4.89 -6.14 2.86
CA VAL A 80 6.11 -5.39 2.55
C VAL A 80 6.85 -4.99 3.82
N VAL A 81 8.16 -5.26 3.85
CA VAL A 81 9.05 -4.82 4.92
C VAL A 81 10.01 -3.74 4.42
N TYR A 82 10.13 -2.66 5.18
CA TYR A 82 10.95 -1.49 4.86
C TYR A 82 11.39 -0.75 6.15
N PRO A 83 12.46 0.07 6.08
CA PRO A 83 12.87 0.90 7.21
C PRO A 83 11.97 2.13 7.37
N ILE A 84 11.92 2.69 8.57
CA ILE A 84 11.11 3.88 8.89
C ILE A 84 11.41 5.08 7.98
N GLU A 85 12.64 5.22 7.53
CA GLU A 85 13.10 6.31 6.66
C GLU A 85 12.33 6.35 5.33
N LEU A 86 11.97 5.18 4.80
CA LEU A 86 11.16 5.07 3.58
C LEU A 86 9.78 5.67 3.81
N LEU A 87 9.09 5.27 4.88
CA LEU A 87 7.78 5.80 5.22
C LEU A 87 7.85 7.30 5.51
N LYS A 88 8.85 7.73 6.27
CA LYS A 88 9.10 9.14 6.56
C LYS A 88 9.28 9.96 5.29
N LYS A 89 10.13 9.52 4.35
CA LYS A 89 10.33 10.18 3.06
C LYS A 89 9.02 10.31 2.26
N THR A 90 8.20 9.26 2.25
CA THR A 90 6.90 9.27 1.59
C THR A 90 5.96 10.31 2.20
N LEU A 91 5.91 10.39 3.53
CA LEU A 91 5.03 11.33 4.25
C LEU A 91 5.49 12.79 4.15
N GLU A 92 6.80 13.04 4.15
CA GLU A 92 7.40 14.37 4.05
C GLU A 92 7.36 14.94 2.62
N SER A 93 6.93 14.14 1.63
CA SER A 93 6.72 14.64 0.28
C SER A 93 5.76 15.82 0.27
N SER A 94 6.10 16.87 -0.50
CA SER A 94 5.26 18.08 -0.65
C SER A 94 3.99 17.83 -1.45
N PHE A 95 3.89 16.72 -2.16
CA PHE A 95 2.68 16.36 -2.91
C PHE A 95 1.59 15.83 -1.99
N GLU A 96 0.34 16.17 -2.27
CA GLU A 96 -0.82 15.76 -1.47
C GLU A 96 -1.10 14.25 -1.59
N THR A 97 -0.96 13.70 -2.80
CA THR A 97 -1.13 12.27 -3.08
C THR A 97 0.14 11.74 -3.71
N VAL A 98 0.77 10.78 -3.03
CA VAL A 98 2.08 10.26 -3.44
C VAL A 98 2.17 8.75 -3.21
N LEU A 99 2.76 8.06 -4.18
CA LEU A 99 3.08 6.63 -4.14
C LEU A 99 4.59 6.45 -3.97
N ALA A 100 4.99 5.57 -3.07
CA ALA A 100 6.39 5.20 -2.94
C ALA A 100 6.77 4.24 -4.09
N VAL A 101 7.79 4.62 -4.87
CA VAL A 101 8.22 3.86 -6.04
C VAL A 101 9.70 3.49 -5.90
N ASP A 102 9.99 2.21 -6.03
CA ASP A 102 11.34 1.70 -6.22
C ASP A 102 11.72 1.83 -7.70
N CYS A 103 12.57 2.81 -8.01
CA CYS A 103 13.01 3.10 -9.37
C CYS A 103 14.03 2.05 -9.83
N LYS A 104 13.53 1.01 -10.47
CA LYS A 104 14.32 -0.14 -10.96
C LYS A 104 13.79 -0.69 -12.27
N VAL A 105 14.56 -1.58 -12.88
CA VAL A 105 14.04 -2.39 -14.00
C VAL A 105 13.00 -3.34 -13.45
N CYS A 106 11.77 -3.23 -13.95
CA CYS A 106 10.67 -4.09 -13.58
C CYS A 106 10.61 -5.35 -14.43
N GLY A 107 10.17 -6.45 -13.84
CA GLY A 107 9.76 -7.67 -14.51
C GLY A 107 8.25 -7.71 -14.76
N ARG A 108 7.72 -8.91 -14.83
CA ARG A 108 6.30 -9.13 -15.18
C ARG A 108 5.36 -8.93 -13.99
N GLU A 109 5.78 -9.32 -12.80
CA GLU A 109 4.90 -9.42 -11.62
C GLU A 109 4.72 -8.10 -10.88
N GLU A 110 5.67 -7.15 -11.03
CA GLU A 110 5.65 -5.88 -10.33
C GLU A 110 4.51 -4.98 -10.79
N VAL A 111 3.97 -4.19 -9.86
CA VAL A 111 3.03 -3.10 -10.13
C VAL A 111 3.81 -1.91 -10.67
N LYS A 112 3.85 -1.80 -11.99
CA LYS A 112 4.66 -0.83 -12.72
C LYS A 112 4.07 0.57 -12.70
N VAL A 113 4.94 1.58 -12.73
CA VAL A 113 4.58 2.99 -12.77
C VAL A 113 5.25 3.67 -13.98
N ILE A 114 4.52 4.53 -14.68
CA ILE A 114 5.06 5.37 -15.76
C ILE A 114 5.04 6.84 -15.31
N ASP A 115 6.22 7.47 -15.36
CA ASP A 115 6.39 8.92 -15.13
C ASP A 115 5.98 9.72 -16.37
N GLY A 116 5.11 10.71 -16.18
CA GLY A 116 4.70 11.70 -17.18
C GLY A 116 5.52 12.99 -17.12
N GLY A 117 6.53 13.04 -16.24
CA GLY A 117 7.33 14.24 -15.95
C GLY A 117 6.91 14.92 -14.64
N GLN A 118 7.87 15.59 -14.00
CA GLN A 118 7.67 16.27 -12.72
C GLN A 118 7.14 15.34 -11.60
N ASN A 119 7.59 14.11 -11.59
CA ASN A 119 7.17 13.05 -10.68
C ASN A 119 5.66 12.70 -10.76
N LYS A 120 4.96 13.10 -11.83
CA LYS A 120 3.54 12.78 -12.01
C LYS A 120 3.37 11.41 -12.61
N ILE A 121 2.57 10.57 -11.98
CA ILE A 121 2.21 9.24 -12.47
C ILE A 121 1.14 9.38 -13.55
N VAL A 122 1.38 8.80 -14.73
CA VAL A 122 0.42 8.78 -15.84
C VAL A 122 -0.14 7.39 -16.12
N ALA A 123 0.51 6.34 -15.63
CA ALA A 123 -0.02 4.98 -15.68
C ALA A 123 0.52 4.15 -14.52
N ILE A 124 -0.31 3.23 -14.01
CA ILE A 124 0.01 2.24 -12.97
C ILE A 124 -0.67 0.91 -13.25
N GLY A 125 0.03 -0.20 -13.08
CA GLY A 125 -0.52 -1.55 -13.20
C GLY A 125 0.49 -2.60 -13.61
N LYS A 126 0.12 -3.89 -13.43
CA LYS A 126 0.98 -5.03 -13.78
C LYS A 126 1.15 -5.22 -15.29
N ASP A 127 0.11 -4.89 -16.08
CA ASP A 127 0.11 -5.14 -17.54
C ASP A 127 0.85 -4.07 -18.37
N LEU A 128 1.51 -3.11 -17.72
CA LEU A 128 2.29 -2.10 -18.41
C LEU A 128 3.56 -2.69 -19.03
N ILE A 129 3.98 -2.08 -20.15
CA ILE A 129 5.19 -2.51 -20.87
C ILE A 129 6.43 -2.20 -20.02
N GLU A 130 7.18 -3.24 -19.64
CA GLU A 130 8.33 -3.18 -18.74
C GLU A 130 9.37 -2.12 -19.15
N SER A 131 9.71 -2.05 -20.45
CA SER A 131 10.71 -1.10 -20.96
C SER A 131 10.31 0.36 -20.92
N LYS A 132 9.05 0.67 -20.58
CA LYS A 132 8.53 2.04 -20.45
C LYS A 132 8.34 2.49 -19.02
N CYS A 133 8.54 1.59 -18.07
CA CYS A 133 8.26 1.85 -16.67
C CYS A 133 9.45 2.49 -15.97
N LEU A 134 9.14 3.38 -15.03
CA LEU A 134 10.11 4.01 -14.14
C LEU A 134 10.57 3.03 -13.05
N GLY A 135 9.65 2.25 -12.52
CA GLY A 135 9.88 1.38 -11.39
C GLY A 135 8.60 0.73 -10.88
N GLU A 136 8.69 0.16 -9.70
CA GLU A 136 7.63 -0.56 -8.99
C GLU A 136 6.99 0.28 -7.90
N PHE A 137 5.66 0.33 -7.86
CA PHE A 137 4.94 0.80 -6.69
C PHE A 137 5.00 -0.25 -5.59
N ILE A 138 5.63 0.07 -4.47
CA ILE A 138 5.92 -0.86 -3.38
C ILE A 138 4.76 -1.05 -2.37
N GLY A 139 3.55 -0.64 -2.73
CA GLY A 139 2.38 -0.80 -1.85
C GLY A 139 2.32 0.18 -0.66
N VAL A 140 3.04 1.30 -0.69
CA VAL A 140 2.98 2.36 0.33
C VAL A 140 2.60 3.68 -0.31
N ALA A 141 1.49 4.28 0.14
CA ALA A 141 0.96 5.53 -0.44
C ALA A 141 0.45 6.49 0.63
N LYS A 142 0.74 7.78 0.44
CA LYS A 142 0.06 8.89 1.13
C LYS A 142 -1.07 9.38 0.22
N LEU A 143 -2.29 9.30 0.70
CA LEU A 143 -3.50 9.62 -0.05
C LEU A 143 -4.23 10.81 0.60
N SER A 144 -4.35 11.91 -0.12
CA SER A 144 -5.12 13.07 0.34
C SER A 144 -6.61 12.74 0.48
N LYS A 145 -7.31 13.44 1.35
CA LYS A 145 -8.76 13.31 1.51
C LYS A 145 -9.53 13.49 0.19
N LYS A 146 -9.09 14.45 -0.63
CA LYS A 146 -9.69 14.69 -1.95
C LYS A 146 -9.56 13.47 -2.86
N PHE A 147 -8.36 12.89 -2.91
CA PHE A 147 -8.10 11.68 -3.69
C PHE A 147 -8.86 10.47 -3.13
N ASN A 148 -8.90 10.30 -1.81
CA ASN A 148 -9.62 9.21 -1.15
C ASN A 148 -11.11 9.15 -1.50
N ASN A 149 -11.77 10.30 -1.67
CA ASN A 149 -13.17 10.34 -2.12
C ASN A 149 -13.32 9.74 -3.52
N LEU A 150 -12.49 10.20 -4.46
CA LEU A 150 -12.51 9.70 -5.85
C LEU A 150 -12.09 8.23 -5.94
N PHE A 151 -11.09 7.85 -5.17
CA PHE A 151 -10.58 6.48 -5.12
C PHE A 151 -11.63 5.52 -4.55
N SER A 152 -12.34 5.94 -3.50
CA SER A 152 -13.45 5.15 -2.94
C SER A 152 -14.57 4.93 -3.95
N ASP A 153 -14.93 5.95 -4.74
CA ASP A 153 -15.94 5.83 -5.80
C ASP A 153 -15.44 4.91 -6.92
N SER A 154 -14.18 5.04 -7.32
CA SER A 154 -13.55 4.22 -8.36
C SER A 154 -13.47 2.75 -7.95
N ILE A 155 -13.06 2.46 -6.72
CA ILE A 155 -13.01 1.09 -6.16
C ILE A 155 -14.44 0.51 -6.08
N GLU A 156 -15.42 1.27 -5.63
CA GLU A 156 -16.80 0.79 -5.57
C GLU A 156 -17.35 0.45 -6.98
N HIS A 157 -17.02 1.28 -7.97
CA HIS A 157 -17.37 1.00 -9.37
C HIS A 157 -16.67 -0.26 -9.88
N LEU A 158 -15.38 -0.43 -9.62
CA LEU A 158 -14.59 -1.61 -9.99
C LEU A 158 -15.21 -2.90 -9.43
N ILE A 159 -15.56 -2.91 -8.14
CA ILE A 159 -16.17 -4.07 -7.49
C ILE A 159 -17.57 -4.37 -8.08
N ARG A 160 -18.39 -3.35 -8.31
CA ARG A 160 -19.71 -3.54 -8.97
C ARG A 160 -19.60 -4.06 -10.40
N ALA A 161 -18.50 -3.74 -11.09
CA ALA A 161 -18.21 -4.26 -12.43
C ALA A 161 -17.65 -5.70 -12.44
N GLY A 162 -17.47 -6.32 -11.26
CA GLY A 162 -16.97 -7.69 -11.11
C GLY A 162 -15.48 -7.79 -10.80
N GLY A 163 -14.78 -6.68 -10.57
CA GLY A 163 -13.33 -6.61 -10.29
C GLY A 163 -12.95 -7.03 -8.86
N ILE A 164 -13.62 -8.03 -8.30
CA ILE A 164 -13.33 -8.52 -6.93
C ILE A 164 -11.95 -9.19 -6.82
N ASN A 165 -11.42 -9.67 -7.95
CA ASN A 165 -10.10 -10.31 -8.06
C ASN A 165 -9.01 -9.34 -8.56
N ASP A 166 -9.34 -8.08 -8.77
CA ASP A 166 -8.38 -7.08 -9.20
C ASP A 166 -7.54 -6.57 -8.02
N TYR A 167 -6.38 -6.02 -8.32
CA TYR A 167 -5.57 -5.27 -7.39
C TYR A 167 -6.14 -3.85 -7.23
N PHE A 168 -5.93 -3.21 -6.09
CA PHE A 168 -6.51 -1.89 -5.82
C PHE A 168 -5.98 -0.78 -6.74
N GLU A 169 -4.80 -0.95 -7.34
CA GLU A 169 -4.22 -0.05 -8.32
C GLU A 169 -5.11 0.10 -9.57
N ALA A 170 -5.92 -0.92 -9.89
CA ALA A 170 -6.94 -0.82 -10.93
C ALA A 170 -8.00 0.26 -10.63
N GLY A 171 -8.19 0.59 -9.35
CA GLY A 171 -9.02 1.73 -8.93
C GLY A 171 -8.29 3.08 -9.01
N ILE A 172 -6.95 3.11 -8.96
CA ILE A 172 -6.14 4.32 -9.12
C ILE A 172 -6.01 4.71 -10.59
N GLN A 173 -5.74 3.73 -11.45
CA GLN A 173 -5.45 3.94 -12.88
C GLN A 173 -6.45 4.86 -13.61
N PRO A 174 -7.78 4.70 -13.49
CA PRO A 174 -8.72 5.57 -14.21
C PRO A 174 -8.74 7.02 -13.71
N LEU A 175 -8.23 7.29 -12.51
CA LEU A 175 -8.21 8.62 -11.90
C LEU A 175 -7.01 9.46 -12.38
N LEU A 176 -5.95 8.85 -12.87
CA LEU A 176 -4.69 9.53 -13.24
C LEU A 176 -4.86 10.58 -14.33
N LYS A 177 -5.91 10.47 -15.16
CA LYS A 177 -6.22 11.45 -16.22
C LYS A 177 -6.79 12.77 -15.67
N ASP A 178 -7.47 12.72 -14.52
CA ASP A 178 -8.24 13.84 -13.95
C ASP A 178 -7.70 14.31 -12.58
N THR A 179 -6.69 13.60 -12.04
CA THR A 179 -6.09 13.90 -10.73
C THR A 179 -4.56 13.92 -10.81
N ASP A 180 -3.96 14.68 -9.90
CA ASP A 180 -2.51 14.70 -9.75
C ASP A 180 -2.10 13.67 -8.69
N VAL A 181 -1.55 12.56 -9.16
CA VAL A 181 -0.91 11.53 -8.33
C VAL A 181 0.58 11.55 -8.67
N HIS A 182 1.41 11.67 -7.66
CA HIS A 182 2.85 11.76 -7.83
C HIS A 182 3.54 10.54 -7.24
N PHE A 183 4.81 10.37 -7.54
CA PHE A 183 5.65 9.39 -6.86
C PHE A 183 6.77 10.05 -6.07
N VAL A 184 7.26 9.31 -5.09
CA VAL A 184 8.55 9.56 -4.44
C VAL A 184 9.44 8.35 -4.69
N ASP A 185 10.65 8.61 -5.19
CA ASP A 185 11.67 7.58 -5.39
C ASP A 185 12.21 7.13 -4.03
N VAL A 186 12.04 5.86 -3.72
CA VAL A 186 12.49 5.24 -2.47
C VAL A 186 13.57 4.16 -2.68
N SER A 187 14.12 4.06 -3.89
CA SER A 187 15.10 3.03 -4.27
C SER A 187 16.41 3.05 -3.45
N GLU A 188 16.67 4.14 -2.71
CA GLU A 188 17.80 4.21 -1.77
C GLU A 188 17.57 3.39 -0.49
N TYR A 189 16.35 2.98 -0.19
CA TYR A 189 15.99 2.20 1.00
C TYR A 189 15.71 0.74 0.64
N PRO A 190 16.18 -0.22 1.44
CA PRO A 190 15.81 -1.61 1.24
C PRO A 190 14.30 -1.78 1.43
N CYS A 191 13.65 -2.38 0.44
CA CYS A 191 12.23 -2.72 0.48
C CYS A 191 12.06 -4.13 -0.09
N LEU A 192 11.22 -4.95 0.56
CA LEU A 192 11.03 -6.33 0.14
C LEU A 192 9.59 -6.77 0.41
N GLU A 193 8.89 -7.22 -0.64
CA GLU A 193 7.65 -7.96 -0.54
C GLU A 193 7.96 -9.41 -0.17
N ILE A 194 7.19 -10.01 0.72
CA ILE A 194 7.46 -11.36 1.23
C ILE A 194 6.34 -12.28 0.82
N ASP A 195 6.53 -12.91 -0.35
CA ASP A 195 5.61 -13.89 -0.92
C ASP A 195 6.07 -15.34 -0.67
N PHE A 196 7.39 -15.56 -0.67
CA PHE A 196 8.01 -16.86 -0.57
C PHE A 196 8.98 -16.96 0.61
N ILE A 197 9.37 -18.19 0.94
CA ILE A 197 10.32 -18.43 2.04
C ILE A 197 11.69 -17.81 1.78
N GLU A 198 12.09 -17.71 0.52
CA GLU A 198 13.33 -17.11 0.07
C GLU A 198 13.35 -15.59 0.32
N ASP A 199 12.20 -14.92 0.17
CA ASP A 199 12.04 -13.49 0.47
C ASP A 199 12.16 -13.26 1.98
N LEU A 200 11.53 -14.12 2.78
CA LEU A 200 11.65 -14.08 4.24
C LEU A 200 13.10 -14.26 4.70
N GLU A 201 13.86 -15.16 4.09
CA GLU A 201 15.28 -15.34 4.39
C GLU A 201 16.11 -14.12 3.99
N SER A 202 15.79 -13.50 2.88
CA SER A 202 16.41 -12.27 2.40
C SER A 202 16.08 -11.08 3.33
N ALA A 203 14.82 -10.92 3.70
CA ALA A 203 14.39 -9.90 4.65
C ALA A 203 15.10 -10.03 6.01
N ARG A 204 15.25 -11.25 6.53
CA ARG A 204 16.01 -11.52 7.78
C ARG A 204 17.47 -11.13 7.72
N LYS A 205 18.08 -11.07 6.54
CA LYS A 205 19.47 -10.61 6.36
C LYS A 205 19.55 -9.09 6.30
N LEU A 206 18.55 -8.44 5.68
CA LEU A 206 18.50 -6.99 5.49
C LEU A 206 18.05 -6.23 6.75
N PHE A 207 17.10 -6.79 7.50
CA PHE A 207 16.46 -6.15 8.65
C PHE A 207 16.84 -6.82 9.98
N ARG A 208 18.13 -6.94 10.23
CA ARG A 208 18.70 -7.50 11.49
C ARG A 208 18.73 -6.49 12.62
#